data_3dbf21f02114fd67ae91bf55933e1685
#
_entry.id   3dbf21f02114fd67ae91bf55933e1685
#
_cell.length_a   1.000
_cell.length_b   1.000
_cell.length_c   1.000
_cell.angle_alpha   90.00
_cell.angle_beta   90.00
_cell.angle_gamma   90.00
#
_symmetry.space_group_name_H-M   'P 1'
#
loop_
_entity.id
_entity.type
_entity.pdbx_description
1 polymer ?
#
loop_
_entity_poly.entity_id
_entity_poly.type
_entity_poly.pdbx_seq_one_letter_code
_entity_poly.pdbx_strand_id
1 'polypeptide(L)'
;MKGCYVRVDDAQFLSSRWAVWEAVSRARLLAVQHAGSEDRVFIGASALVARGIPLWEANPDVCVWTPSRRGHKLLRAVQAEAVRVPAVSVRWSVVPPNAPELEQVEGITVEGIVDAGVRMALFSEHLSAFVALCMLLNRQSQFSVFTQDVDRQRSDGLRANMLARLEERATGKETIPFRRAKRLIVAADPGCENPAEAALLWVVKSVSAFEVVTQFEIVVNGRRYFADIAIPGLMIIFEFDGIGKLGKNEADFARAKRDWIQRENDLRGAGWTIYRFSWPDYEDLTQLRSLVSELLGPFQSVIPSSAQGLWAKPTPACDGPERRFHMAANRWGTAREDYRLFIIEGVGVVGGVGRVVAG
;
A
#
# COMPACT_ATOMS: atom_id res chain seq x y z
N MET A 1 24.79 23.58 3.23
CA MET A 1 23.36 23.41 3.54
C MET A 1 23.25 22.64 4.84
N LYS A 2 22.39 23.07 5.75
CA LYS A 2 22.17 22.36 7.03
C LYS A 2 21.34 21.12 6.76
N GLY A 3 21.70 19.95 7.29
CA GLY A 3 21.04 18.68 7.05
C GLY A 3 19.70 18.54 7.78
N CYS A 4 18.81 17.70 7.32
CA CYS A 4 17.59 17.28 8.00
C CYS A 4 17.84 15.94 8.68
N TYR A 5 17.32 15.78 9.89
CA TYR A 5 17.66 14.64 10.75
C TYR A 5 16.39 14.02 11.29
N VAL A 6 16.32 12.69 11.34
CA VAL A 6 15.22 11.93 11.95
C VAL A 6 15.80 11.06 13.05
N ARG A 7 15.25 11.18 14.24
CA ARG A 7 15.59 10.27 15.33
C ARG A 7 14.85 8.95 15.12
N VAL A 8 15.58 7.86 15.26
CA VAL A 8 15.03 6.50 15.19
C VAL A 8 15.23 5.89 16.58
N ASP A 9 14.18 5.90 17.38
CA ASP A 9 14.27 5.56 18.81
C ASP A 9 14.01 4.09 19.14
N ASP A 10 13.67 3.24 18.17
CA ASP A 10 13.17 1.90 18.48
C ASP A 10 13.95 0.75 17.85
N ALA A 11 14.23 -0.28 18.66
CA ALA A 11 14.71 -1.59 18.23
C ALA A 11 13.78 -2.28 17.21
N GLN A 12 12.48 -1.92 17.14
CA GLN A 12 11.54 -2.35 16.11
C GLN A 12 11.94 -1.83 14.71
N PHE A 13 12.60 -0.70 14.66
CA PHE A 13 13.07 -0.08 13.42
C PHE A 13 14.17 -0.91 12.73
N LEU A 14 15.05 -1.53 13.53
CA LEU A 14 16.16 -2.33 13.03
C LEU A 14 15.72 -3.73 12.60
N SER A 15 14.52 -4.16 12.97
CA SER A 15 14.01 -5.51 12.70
C SER A 15 13.37 -5.67 11.33
N SER A 16 13.03 -4.57 10.64
CA SER A 16 12.31 -4.63 9.38
C SER A 16 12.80 -3.57 8.38
N ARG A 17 13.24 -4.03 7.21
CA ARG A 17 13.56 -3.15 6.06
C ARG A 17 12.43 -2.15 5.75
N TRP A 18 11.18 -2.56 5.95
CA TRP A 18 9.99 -1.76 5.71
C TRP A 18 9.89 -0.57 6.63
N ALA A 19 10.12 -0.78 7.91
CA ALA A 19 10.10 0.28 8.90
C ALA A 19 11.14 1.37 8.57
N VAL A 20 12.32 0.97 8.12
CA VAL A 20 13.36 1.91 7.65
C VAL A 20 12.87 2.71 6.44
N TRP A 21 12.28 2.06 5.46
CA TRP A 21 11.80 2.72 4.25
C TRP A 21 10.65 3.69 4.55
N GLU A 22 9.71 3.29 5.39
CA GLU A 22 8.60 4.14 5.86
C GLU A 22 9.11 5.39 6.56
N ALA A 23 10.04 5.25 7.50
CA ALA A 23 10.58 6.39 8.21
C ALA A 23 11.35 7.34 7.31
N VAL A 24 12.18 6.82 6.41
CA VAL A 24 12.88 7.67 5.45
C VAL A 24 11.88 8.40 4.55
N SER A 25 10.80 7.73 4.13
CA SER A 25 9.76 8.38 3.34
C SER A 25 9.09 9.52 4.10
N ARG A 26 8.70 9.30 5.38
CA ARG A 26 8.13 10.36 6.25
C ARG A 26 9.14 11.48 6.51
N ALA A 27 10.40 11.13 6.79
CA ALA A 27 11.48 12.11 6.97
C ALA A 27 11.67 13.04 5.75
N ARG A 28 11.53 12.48 4.55
CA ARG A 28 11.61 13.25 3.30
C ARG A 28 10.46 14.26 3.16
N LEU A 29 9.25 13.93 3.64
CA LEU A 29 8.14 14.89 3.66
C LEU A 29 8.49 16.07 4.56
N LEU A 30 8.94 15.83 5.79
CA LEU A 30 9.38 16.86 6.72
C LEU A 30 10.53 17.69 6.13
N ALA A 31 11.52 17.04 5.52
CA ALA A 31 12.64 17.72 4.86
C ALA A 31 12.20 18.64 3.72
N VAL A 32 11.19 18.24 2.94
CA VAL A 32 10.62 19.07 1.89
C VAL A 32 9.82 20.22 2.47
N GLN A 33 9.01 19.97 3.51
CA GLN A 33 8.23 21.02 4.21
C GLN A 33 9.15 22.15 4.70
N HIS A 34 10.22 21.79 5.38
CA HIS A 34 11.12 22.75 6.01
C HIS A 34 12.17 23.38 5.06
N ALA A 35 12.32 22.87 3.85
CA ALA A 35 13.33 23.39 2.89
C ALA A 35 12.94 24.71 2.21
N GLY A 36 11.85 25.35 2.56
CA GLY A 36 11.37 26.59 1.96
C GLY A 36 10.45 27.39 2.85
N SER A 37 10.24 28.65 2.47
CA SER A 37 9.41 29.63 3.18
C SER A 37 7.95 29.65 2.68
N GLU A 38 7.57 28.76 1.77
CA GLU A 38 6.24 28.79 1.15
C GLU A 38 5.33 27.70 1.70
N ASP A 39 4.05 27.98 1.70
CA ASP A 39 3.00 27.01 2.00
C ASP A 39 3.04 25.87 0.98
N ARG A 40 3.34 24.68 1.46
CA ARG A 40 3.39 23.45 0.69
C ARG A 40 2.31 22.52 1.17
N VAL A 41 1.60 21.94 0.23
CA VAL A 41 0.59 20.92 0.55
C VAL A 41 1.03 19.60 -0.05
N PHE A 42 1.19 18.59 0.78
CA PHE A 42 1.47 17.23 0.32
C PHE A 42 0.20 16.57 -0.19
N ILE A 43 0.27 15.95 -1.35
CA ILE A 43 -0.88 15.46 -2.10
C ILE A 43 -0.69 14.00 -2.52
N GLY A 44 -1.79 13.31 -2.82
CA GLY A 44 -1.80 11.92 -3.32
C GLY A 44 -0.98 10.98 -2.43
N ALA A 45 -0.01 10.29 -3.02
CA ALA A 45 0.85 9.34 -2.32
C ALA A 45 1.51 9.95 -1.06
N SER A 46 1.98 11.20 -1.14
CA SER A 46 2.61 11.86 0.01
C SER A 46 1.64 12.17 1.14
N ALA A 47 0.39 12.52 0.83
CA ALA A 47 -0.65 12.71 1.83
C ALA A 47 -1.02 11.40 2.54
N LEU A 48 -0.96 10.27 1.83
CA LEU A 48 -1.18 8.94 2.40
C LEU A 48 -0.01 8.48 3.26
N VAL A 49 1.24 8.67 2.79
CA VAL A 49 2.47 8.37 3.56
C VAL A 49 2.50 9.17 4.86
N ALA A 50 2.14 10.44 4.83
CA ALA A 50 2.06 11.28 6.04
C ALA A 50 1.13 10.69 7.11
N ARG A 51 0.04 10.03 6.69
CA ARG A 51 -0.92 9.37 7.57
C ARG A 51 -0.57 7.92 7.93
N GLY A 52 0.62 7.44 7.54
CA GLY A 52 1.04 6.06 7.78
C GLY A 52 0.24 5.03 6.98
N ILE A 53 -0.34 5.42 5.85
CA ILE A 53 -1.06 4.49 4.96
C ILE A 53 -0.05 3.80 4.04
N PRO A 54 0.08 2.47 4.10
CA PRO A 54 1.02 1.74 3.25
C PRO A 54 0.66 1.87 1.77
N LEU A 55 1.67 1.92 0.92
CA LEU A 55 1.52 1.99 -0.54
C LEU A 55 2.20 0.79 -1.20
N TRP A 56 1.88 0.57 -2.49
CA TRP A 56 2.59 -0.43 -3.29
C TRP A 56 4.07 -0.10 -3.44
N GLU A 57 4.40 1.17 -3.69
CA GLU A 57 5.77 1.65 -3.68
C GLU A 57 6.20 1.99 -2.25
N ALA A 58 7.13 1.22 -1.70
CA ALA A 58 7.66 1.45 -0.35
C ALA A 58 8.49 2.76 -0.25
N ASN A 59 8.98 3.27 -1.37
CA ASN A 59 9.78 4.50 -1.45
C ASN A 59 9.23 5.41 -2.58
N PRO A 60 8.02 5.99 -2.41
CA PRO A 60 7.39 6.80 -3.44
C PRO A 60 8.09 8.16 -3.61
N ASP A 61 7.93 8.74 -4.80
CA ASP A 61 8.28 10.14 -5.02
C ASP A 61 7.48 11.06 -4.10
N VAL A 62 8.06 12.17 -3.72
CA VAL A 62 7.38 13.18 -2.88
C VAL A 62 6.50 14.06 -3.77
N CYS A 63 5.19 13.97 -3.59
CA CYS A 63 4.20 14.71 -4.35
C CYS A 63 3.73 15.94 -3.57
N VAL A 64 3.92 17.13 -4.13
CA VAL A 64 3.65 18.42 -3.49
C VAL A 64 2.92 19.35 -4.44
N TRP A 65 1.97 20.09 -3.91
CA TRP A 65 1.42 21.26 -4.56
C TRP A 65 2.01 22.55 -3.95
N THR A 66 2.25 23.53 -4.81
CA THR A 66 2.62 24.90 -4.43
C THR A 66 2.08 25.87 -5.47
N PRO A 67 1.77 27.13 -5.09
CA PRO A 67 1.28 28.13 -6.03
C PRO A 67 2.26 28.45 -7.16
N SER A 68 3.57 28.32 -6.90
CA SER A 68 4.61 28.63 -7.86
C SER A 68 5.26 27.39 -8.46
N ARG A 69 5.59 27.43 -9.76
CA ARG A 69 6.34 26.35 -10.41
C ARG A 69 7.74 26.24 -9.81
N ARG A 70 8.15 25.02 -9.55
CA ARG A 70 9.48 24.67 -9.06
C ARG A 70 10.22 23.82 -10.08
N GLY A 71 11.56 23.95 -10.10
CA GLY A 71 12.41 23.07 -10.87
C GLY A 71 12.44 21.65 -10.31
N HIS A 72 13.02 20.72 -11.07
CA HIS A 72 13.25 19.35 -10.64
C HIS A 72 14.12 19.31 -9.38
N LYS A 73 13.69 18.57 -8.37
CA LYS A 73 14.45 18.35 -7.14
C LYS A 73 14.55 16.85 -6.88
N LEU A 74 15.78 16.38 -6.70
CA LEU A 74 16.10 15.01 -6.32
C LEU A 74 16.46 14.98 -4.83
N LEU A 75 15.80 14.12 -4.07
CA LEU A 75 16.20 13.76 -2.71
C LEU A 75 17.11 12.54 -2.80
N ARG A 76 18.35 12.69 -2.34
CA ARG A 76 19.37 11.67 -2.48
C ARG A 76 19.01 10.36 -1.76
N ALA A 77 19.70 9.28 -2.14
CA ALA A 77 19.62 8.01 -1.43
C ALA A 77 20.07 8.17 0.03
N VAL A 78 19.46 7.39 0.90
CA VAL A 78 19.79 7.37 2.34
C VAL A 78 20.35 5.99 2.68
N GLN A 79 21.50 5.97 3.34
CA GLN A 79 22.08 4.74 3.89
C GLN A 79 21.74 4.65 5.37
N ALA A 80 21.09 3.56 5.75
CA ALA A 80 20.67 3.29 7.10
C ALA A 80 21.19 1.90 7.48
N GLU A 81 22.36 1.83 8.11
CA GLU A 81 23.08 0.58 8.39
C GLU A 81 23.21 -0.32 7.15
N ALA A 82 22.60 -1.50 7.19
CA ALA A 82 22.58 -2.44 6.06
C ALA A 82 21.49 -2.13 5.00
N VAL A 83 20.60 -1.14 5.27
CA VAL A 83 19.48 -0.81 4.39
C VAL A 83 19.78 0.47 3.61
N ARG A 84 19.81 0.37 2.28
CA ARG A 84 19.85 1.52 1.39
C ARG A 84 18.46 1.87 0.91
N VAL A 85 18.04 3.12 1.13
CA VAL A 85 16.80 3.67 0.58
C VAL A 85 17.15 4.53 -0.63
N PRO A 86 16.73 4.16 -1.85
CA PRO A 86 17.08 4.87 -3.08
C PRO A 86 16.63 6.34 -3.10
N ALA A 87 17.23 7.13 -3.97
CA ALA A 87 16.82 8.51 -4.22
C ALA A 87 15.39 8.56 -4.78
N VAL A 88 14.68 9.67 -4.51
CA VAL A 88 13.34 9.94 -5.03
C VAL A 88 13.24 11.37 -5.55
N SER A 89 12.32 11.60 -6.47
CA SER A 89 12.05 12.93 -7.01
C SER A 89 11.01 13.67 -6.18
N VAL A 90 11.10 15.00 -6.14
CA VAL A 90 9.98 15.85 -5.71
C VAL A 90 9.18 16.21 -6.94
N ARG A 91 7.93 15.76 -6.99
CA ARG A 91 6.98 16.03 -8.08
C ARG A 91 6.06 17.18 -7.70
N TRP A 92 6.08 18.23 -8.48
CA TRP A 92 5.25 19.40 -8.28
C TRP A 92 3.96 19.30 -9.08
N SER A 93 2.82 19.38 -8.40
CA SER A 93 1.51 19.36 -9.05
C SER A 93 1.07 20.78 -9.43
N VAL A 94 0.44 20.90 -10.60
CA VAL A 94 -0.27 22.11 -11.04
C VAL A 94 -1.76 22.07 -10.65
N VAL A 95 -2.27 20.90 -10.27
CA VAL A 95 -3.67 20.74 -9.84
C VAL A 95 -3.75 21.02 -8.34
N PRO A 96 -4.41 22.11 -7.91
CA PRO A 96 -4.50 22.48 -6.51
C PRO A 96 -5.29 21.43 -5.70
N PRO A 97 -5.00 21.30 -4.40
CA PRO A 97 -5.86 20.59 -3.47
C PRO A 97 -7.11 21.41 -3.18
N ASN A 98 -8.11 20.76 -2.59
CA ASN A 98 -9.30 21.47 -2.08
C ASN A 98 -8.93 22.18 -0.77
N ALA A 99 -8.78 23.48 -0.79
CA ALA A 99 -8.30 24.26 0.36
C ALA A 99 -9.12 24.08 1.65
N PRO A 100 -10.48 24.00 1.62
CA PRO A 100 -11.27 23.78 2.83
C PRO A 100 -11.01 22.46 3.55
N GLU A 101 -10.40 21.48 2.89
CA GLU A 101 -10.16 20.14 3.42
C GLU A 101 -8.68 19.87 3.67
N LEU A 102 -7.86 20.91 3.83
CA LEU A 102 -6.46 20.74 4.22
C LEU A 102 -6.37 20.36 5.69
N GLU A 103 -5.48 19.42 5.99
CA GLU A 103 -5.24 18.92 7.32
C GLU A 103 -3.78 19.11 7.74
N GLN A 104 -3.55 19.16 9.06
CA GLN A 104 -2.20 19.12 9.63
C GLN A 104 -1.93 17.73 10.17
N VAL A 105 -0.90 17.07 9.64
CA VAL A 105 -0.46 15.75 10.09
C VAL A 105 1.02 15.84 10.46
N GLU A 106 1.34 15.65 11.73
CA GLU A 106 2.72 15.68 12.23
C GLU A 106 3.55 16.91 11.78
N GLY A 107 2.91 18.07 11.76
CA GLY A 107 3.57 19.34 11.39
C GLY A 107 3.72 19.59 9.89
N ILE A 108 3.09 18.78 9.04
CA ILE A 108 3.02 19.00 7.59
C ILE A 108 1.59 19.20 7.13
N THR A 109 1.41 20.07 6.13
CA THR A 109 0.10 20.33 5.53
C THR A 109 -0.17 19.31 4.42
N VAL A 110 -1.28 18.61 4.52
CA VAL A 110 -1.68 17.56 3.57
C VAL A 110 -3.09 17.82 3.02
N GLU A 111 -3.38 17.35 1.80
CA GLU A 111 -4.76 17.35 1.30
C GLU A 111 -5.62 16.35 2.08
N GLY A 112 -6.93 16.62 2.13
CA GLY A 112 -7.91 15.75 2.78
C GLY A 112 -7.87 14.32 2.24
N ILE A 113 -8.24 13.35 3.10
CA ILE A 113 -8.11 11.93 2.78
C ILE A 113 -8.92 11.50 1.56
N VAL A 114 -10.12 12.07 1.37
CA VAL A 114 -11.00 11.82 0.21
C VAL A 114 -10.33 12.31 -1.08
N ASP A 115 -9.77 13.53 -1.06
CA ASP A 115 -9.07 14.11 -2.21
C ASP A 115 -7.80 13.32 -2.55
N ALA A 116 -7.05 12.88 -1.55
CA ALA A 116 -5.87 12.03 -1.75
C ALA A 116 -6.24 10.71 -2.45
N GLY A 117 -7.32 10.04 -2.00
CA GLY A 117 -7.83 8.83 -2.64
C GLY A 117 -8.27 9.05 -4.09
N VAL A 118 -9.04 10.10 -4.35
CA VAL A 118 -9.49 10.47 -5.71
C VAL A 118 -8.30 10.82 -6.60
N ARG A 119 -7.29 11.54 -6.08
CA ARG A 119 -6.06 11.86 -6.81
C ARG A 119 -5.27 10.61 -7.18
N MET A 120 -5.12 9.65 -6.25
CA MET A 120 -4.50 8.37 -6.55
C MET A 120 -5.25 7.65 -7.68
N ALA A 121 -6.57 7.57 -7.60
CA ALA A 121 -7.41 6.93 -8.61
C ALA A 121 -7.30 7.58 -9.99
N LEU A 122 -7.16 8.90 -10.07
CA LEU A 122 -7.08 9.65 -11.34
C LEU A 122 -5.70 9.63 -11.98
N PHE A 123 -4.63 9.74 -11.18
CA PHE A 123 -3.30 10.09 -11.70
C PHE A 123 -2.21 9.04 -11.48
N SER A 124 -2.44 8.03 -10.61
CA SER A 124 -1.48 6.94 -10.41
C SER A 124 -1.73 5.79 -11.39
N GLU A 125 -0.77 4.88 -11.50
CA GLU A 125 -0.96 3.61 -12.22
C GLU A 125 -2.06 2.78 -11.56
N HIS A 126 -2.69 1.86 -12.31
CA HIS A 126 -3.84 1.09 -11.82
C HIS A 126 -3.55 0.32 -10.53
N LEU A 127 -2.43 -0.41 -10.50
CA LEU A 127 -2.00 -1.16 -9.33
C LEU A 127 -1.76 -0.26 -8.12
N SER A 128 -0.92 0.76 -8.28
CA SER A 128 -0.59 1.71 -7.20
C SER A 128 -1.83 2.42 -6.67
N ALA A 129 -2.74 2.81 -7.57
CA ALA A 129 -4.01 3.42 -7.19
C ALA A 129 -4.92 2.43 -6.43
N PHE A 130 -5.07 1.20 -6.93
CA PHE A 130 -5.91 0.20 -6.31
C PHE A 130 -5.41 -0.19 -4.91
N VAL A 131 -4.11 -0.46 -4.77
CA VAL A 131 -3.49 -0.76 -3.47
C VAL A 131 -3.67 0.41 -2.51
N ALA A 132 -3.39 1.65 -2.95
CA ALA A 132 -3.56 2.83 -2.12
C ALA A 132 -5.01 3.00 -1.62
N LEU A 133 -6.00 2.74 -2.48
CA LEU A 133 -7.42 2.79 -2.12
C LEU A 133 -7.80 1.70 -1.11
N CYS A 134 -7.35 0.46 -1.30
CA CYS A 134 -7.59 -0.63 -0.33
C CYS A 134 -6.99 -0.28 1.04
N MET A 135 -5.74 0.15 1.08
CA MET A 135 -5.05 0.52 2.33
C MET A 135 -5.69 1.75 3.00
N LEU A 136 -6.12 2.74 2.21
CA LEU A 136 -6.85 3.90 2.71
C LEU A 136 -8.17 3.48 3.35
N LEU A 137 -8.98 2.65 2.66
CA LEU A 137 -10.24 2.14 3.19
C LEU A 137 -10.02 1.31 4.46
N ASN A 138 -9.04 0.41 4.47
CA ASN A 138 -8.70 -0.40 5.64
C ASN A 138 -8.36 0.48 6.86
N ARG A 139 -7.44 1.43 6.70
CA ARG A 139 -6.98 2.29 7.79
C ARG A 139 -8.08 3.24 8.29
N GLN A 140 -8.85 3.83 7.40
CA GLN A 140 -9.88 4.80 7.78
C GLN A 140 -11.13 4.14 8.38
N SER A 141 -11.48 2.94 7.94
CA SER A 141 -12.56 2.17 8.56
C SER A 141 -12.14 1.46 9.85
N GLN A 142 -10.84 1.40 10.14
CA GLN A 142 -10.27 0.59 11.23
C GLN A 142 -10.68 -0.88 11.10
N PHE A 143 -10.58 -1.41 9.88
CA PHE A 143 -11.11 -2.72 9.54
C PHE A 143 -10.53 -3.82 10.44
N SER A 144 -11.45 -4.64 10.97
CA SER A 144 -11.13 -5.83 11.75
C SER A 144 -12.00 -7.01 11.30
N VAL A 145 -11.41 -8.19 11.20
CA VAL A 145 -12.13 -9.43 10.88
C VAL A 145 -13.25 -9.76 11.89
N PHE A 146 -13.19 -9.18 13.09
CA PHE A 146 -14.19 -9.42 14.15
C PHE A 146 -15.36 -8.42 14.12
N THR A 147 -15.26 -7.31 13.39
CA THR A 147 -16.26 -6.25 13.30
C THR A 147 -16.58 -5.87 11.86
N GLN A 148 -16.40 -6.82 10.92
CA GLN A 148 -16.45 -6.59 9.47
C GLN A 148 -17.67 -5.79 9.00
N ASP A 149 -18.88 -6.09 9.48
CA ASP A 149 -20.10 -5.45 9.00
C ASP A 149 -20.09 -3.94 9.25
N VAL A 150 -19.72 -3.54 10.47
CA VAL A 150 -19.64 -2.12 10.86
C VAL A 150 -18.52 -1.40 10.11
N ASP A 151 -17.37 -2.06 9.98
CA ASP A 151 -16.19 -1.45 9.35
C ASP A 151 -16.36 -1.34 7.84
N ARG A 152 -17.03 -2.32 7.20
CA ARG A 152 -17.42 -2.23 5.78
C ARG A 152 -18.42 -1.09 5.56
N GLN A 153 -19.39 -0.90 6.45
CA GLN A 153 -20.32 0.23 6.36
C GLN A 153 -19.58 1.59 6.45
N ARG A 154 -18.58 1.72 7.36
CA ARG A 154 -17.73 2.92 7.41
C ARG A 154 -16.94 3.11 6.11
N SER A 155 -16.38 2.04 5.59
CA SER A 155 -15.67 2.04 4.31
C SER A 155 -16.57 2.45 3.14
N ASP A 156 -17.82 2.00 3.13
CA ASP A 156 -18.81 2.36 2.09
C ASP A 156 -19.16 3.85 2.13
N GLY A 157 -19.27 4.42 3.32
CA GLY A 157 -19.44 5.86 3.47
C GLY A 157 -18.27 6.66 2.89
N LEU A 158 -17.04 6.21 3.17
CA LEU A 158 -15.85 6.85 2.62
C LEU A 158 -15.75 6.68 1.10
N ARG A 159 -16.11 5.50 0.58
CA ARG A 159 -16.19 5.23 -0.86
C ARG A 159 -17.20 6.14 -1.54
N ALA A 160 -18.38 6.31 -0.94
CA ALA A 160 -19.42 7.22 -1.46
C ALA A 160 -18.91 8.67 -1.51
N ASN A 161 -18.19 9.14 -0.49
CA ASN A 161 -17.59 10.47 -0.49
C ASN A 161 -16.52 10.62 -1.59
N MET A 162 -15.70 9.61 -1.83
CA MET A 162 -14.73 9.64 -2.94
C MET A 162 -15.43 9.67 -4.31
N LEU A 163 -16.52 8.93 -4.49
CA LEU A 163 -17.28 8.94 -5.74
C LEU A 163 -17.96 10.31 -5.97
N ALA A 164 -18.58 10.88 -4.94
CA ALA A 164 -19.15 12.21 -5.01
C ALA A 164 -18.09 13.28 -5.37
N ARG A 165 -16.94 13.23 -4.71
CA ARG A 165 -15.81 14.13 -5.01
C ARG A 165 -15.26 13.93 -6.42
N LEU A 166 -15.21 12.69 -6.90
CA LEU A 166 -14.82 12.40 -8.28
C LEU A 166 -15.80 13.04 -9.28
N GLU A 167 -17.11 12.93 -9.01
CA GLU A 167 -18.17 13.51 -9.86
C GLU A 167 -18.15 15.05 -9.87
N GLU A 168 -17.90 15.71 -8.74
CA GLU A 168 -17.68 17.16 -8.66
C GLU A 168 -16.54 17.63 -9.57
N ARG A 169 -15.48 16.82 -9.72
CA ARG A 169 -14.33 17.12 -10.59
C ARG A 169 -14.59 16.83 -12.06
N ALA A 170 -15.58 16.03 -12.37
CA ALA A 170 -15.99 15.75 -13.74
C ALA A 170 -16.86 16.90 -14.27
N THR A 171 -16.27 17.81 -15.01
CA THR A 171 -16.99 18.93 -15.66
C THR A 171 -18.01 18.46 -16.72
N GLY A 172 -18.88 17.49 -16.37
CA GLY A 172 -19.99 16.99 -17.21
C GLY A 172 -19.60 16.00 -18.31
N LYS A 173 -18.32 15.61 -18.44
CA LYS A 173 -17.88 14.60 -19.41
C LYS A 173 -17.14 13.43 -18.73
N GLU A 174 -17.66 12.22 -18.90
CA GLU A 174 -16.95 11.00 -18.47
C GLU A 174 -15.73 10.72 -19.36
N THR A 175 -14.58 11.21 -18.94
CA THR A 175 -13.29 10.92 -19.60
C THR A 175 -12.79 9.50 -19.25
N ILE A 176 -11.82 8.98 -20.03
CA ILE A 176 -11.19 7.69 -19.75
C ILE A 176 -10.58 7.64 -18.33
N PRO A 177 -9.82 8.65 -17.85
CA PRO A 177 -9.31 8.68 -16.49
C PRO A 177 -10.41 8.65 -15.42
N PHE A 178 -11.53 9.35 -15.67
CA PHE A 178 -12.69 9.34 -14.77
C PHE A 178 -13.31 7.94 -14.62
N ARG A 179 -13.64 7.29 -15.75
CA ARG A 179 -14.20 5.93 -15.72
C ARG A 179 -13.27 4.93 -15.06
N ARG A 180 -11.96 5.05 -15.29
CA ARG A 180 -10.94 4.27 -14.59
C ARG A 180 -10.98 4.50 -13.09
N ALA A 181 -10.93 5.76 -12.64
CA ALA A 181 -10.96 6.11 -11.23
C ALA A 181 -12.22 5.57 -10.53
N LYS A 182 -13.39 5.74 -11.17
CA LYS A 182 -14.65 5.19 -10.64
C LYS A 182 -14.58 3.67 -10.45
N ARG A 183 -14.06 2.92 -11.44
CA ARG A 183 -13.89 1.46 -11.34
C ARG A 183 -12.96 1.07 -10.20
N LEU A 184 -11.81 1.74 -10.05
CA LEU A 184 -10.85 1.45 -9.00
C LEU A 184 -11.43 1.72 -7.61
N ILE A 185 -12.11 2.85 -7.43
CA ILE A 185 -12.76 3.23 -6.15
C ILE A 185 -13.85 2.21 -5.78
N VAL A 186 -14.68 1.80 -6.75
CA VAL A 186 -15.76 0.82 -6.52
C VAL A 186 -15.19 -0.56 -6.19
N ALA A 187 -14.11 -0.97 -6.85
CA ALA A 187 -13.54 -2.31 -6.69
C ALA A 187 -12.62 -2.46 -5.47
N ALA A 188 -12.10 -1.34 -4.91
CA ALA A 188 -11.24 -1.38 -3.73
C ALA A 188 -11.98 -1.95 -2.51
N ASP A 189 -11.28 -2.64 -1.63
CA ASP A 189 -11.86 -3.37 -0.51
C ASP A 189 -11.05 -3.12 0.79
N PRO A 190 -11.70 -2.86 1.94
CA PRO A 190 -11.02 -2.62 3.20
C PRO A 190 -10.40 -3.86 3.85
N GLY A 191 -10.78 -5.07 3.42
CA GLY A 191 -10.33 -6.31 4.05
C GLY A 191 -8.90 -6.73 3.74
N CYS A 192 -8.16 -5.99 2.89
CA CYS A 192 -6.74 -6.25 2.68
C CYS A 192 -5.92 -5.67 3.83
N GLU A 193 -5.14 -6.50 4.52
CA GLU A 193 -4.32 -6.09 5.67
C GLU A 193 -3.00 -5.41 5.24
N ASN A 194 -2.53 -5.71 4.03
CA ASN A 194 -1.27 -5.21 3.51
C ASN A 194 -1.30 -5.01 1.98
N PRO A 195 -0.32 -4.26 1.42
CA PRO A 195 -0.24 -4.00 -0.01
C PRO A 195 -0.17 -5.24 -0.91
N ALA A 196 0.41 -6.35 -0.44
CA ALA A 196 0.53 -7.57 -1.23
C ALA A 196 -0.82 -8.27 -1.39
N GLU A 197 -1.61 -8.36 -0.33
CA GLU A 197 -2.99 -8.84 -0.41
C GLU A 197 -3.85 -7.97 -1.34
N ALA A 198 -3.70 -6.63 -1.27
CA ALA A 198 -4.41 -5.73 -2.17
C ALA A 198 -3.99 -5.91 -3.64
N ALA A 199 -2.71 -6.18 -3.91
CA ALA A 199 -2.23 -6.48 -5.26
C ALA A 199 -2.78 -7.82 -5.77
N LEU A 200 -2.83 -8.85 -4.90
CA LEU A 200 -3.47 -10.13 -5.25
C LEU A 200 -4.96 -9.95 -5.53
N LEU A 201 -5.66 -9.20 -4.70
CA LEU A 201 -7.07 -8.87 -4.91
C LEU A 201 -7.29 -8.17 -6.25
N TRP A 202 -6.42 -7.23 -6.62
CA TRP A 202 -6.49 -6.56 -7.91
C TRP A 202 -6.33 -7.54 -9.08
N VAL A 203 -5.39 -8.47 -8.98
CA VAL A 203 -5.18 -9.52 -9.97
C VAL A 203 -6.44 -10.40 -10.08
N VAL A 204 -6.93 -10.94 -8.95
CA VAL A 204 -8.10 -11.84 -8.92
C VAL A 204 -9.34 -11.13 -9.46
N LYS A 205 -9.66 -9.92 -8.99
CA LYS A 205 -10.81 -9.13 -9.47
C LYS A 205 -10.71 -8.78 -10.96
N SER A 206 -9.49 -8.64 -11.49
CA SER A 206 -9.30 -8.30 -12.92
C SER A 206 -9.60 -9.44 -13.88
N VAL A 207 -9.73 -10.66 -13.39
CA VAL A 207 -9.99 -11.86 -14.21
C VAL A 207 -11.22 -12.64 -13.76
N SER A 208 -11.83 -12.33 -12.62
CA SER A 208 -12.98 -13.09 -12.11
C SER A 208 -14.31 -12.59 -12.66
N ALA A 209 -15.17 -13.52 -13.06
CA ALA A 209 -16.59 -13.29 -13.35
C ALA A 209 -17.47 -13.47 -12.09
N PHE A 210 -16.89 -13.96 -11.00
CA PHE A 210 -17.57 -14.28 -9.77
C PHE A 210 -17.34 -13.21 -8.70
N GLU A 211 -18.18 -13.22 -7.68
CA GLU A 211 -17.98 -12.40 -6.50
C GLU A 211 -16.67 -12.76 -5.80
N VAL A 212 -15.86 -11.75 -5.50
CA VAL A 212 -14.57 -11.88 -4.80
C VAL A 212 -14.69 -11.15 -3.47
N VAL A 213 -14.54 -11.89 -2.38
CA VAL A 213 -14.70 -11.40 -1.01
C VAL A 213 -13.38 -11.49 -0.27
N THR A 214 -12.98 -10.41 0.42
CA THR A 214 -11.81 -10.43 1.30
C THR A 214 -12.19 -10.80 2.73
N GLN A 215 -11.26 -11.40 3.47
CA GLN A 215 -11.44 -11.84 4.86
C GLN A 215 -12.75 -12.64 5.05
N PHE A 216 -13.01 -13.55 4.09
CA PHE A 216 -14.22 -14.35 4.10
C PHE A 216 -14.20 -15.33 5.27
N GLU A 217 -15.22 -15.26 6.13
CA GLU A 217 -15.33 -16.15 7.28
C GLU A 217 -15.80 -17.55 6.87
N ILE A 218 -15.03 -18.55 7.29
CA ILE A 218 -15.33 -19.97 7.09
C ILE A 218 -15.35 -20.66 8.45
N VAL A 219 -16.46 -21.30 8.79
CA VAL A 219 -16.60 -22.04 10.04
C VAL A 219 -16.53 -23.54 9.76
N VAL A 220 -15.50 -24.20 10.31
CA VAL A 220 -15.31 -25.65 10.18
C VAL A 220 -15.01 -26.25 11.55
N ASN A 221 -15.72 -27.30 11.93
CA ASN A 221 -15.52 -27.99 13.21
C ASN A 221 -15.56 -27.06 14.45
N GLY A 222 -16.41 -26.01 14.40
CA GLY A 222 -16.52 -25.00 15.45
C GLY A 222 -15.38 -24.00 15.51
N ARG A 223 -14.44 -24.03 14.57
CA ARG A 223 -13.35 -23.05 14.42
C ARG A 223 -13.67 -22.05 13.32
N ARG A 224 -13.33 -20.79 13.56
CA ARG A 224 -13.48 -19.70 12.58
C ARG A 224 -12.16 -19.44 11.89
N TYR A 225 -12.18 -19.43 10.58
CA TYR A 225 -11.05 -19.09 9.71
C TYR A 225 -11.42 -17.89 8.83
N PHE A 226 -10.47 -17.04 8.52
CA PHE A 226 -10.66 -15.92 7.60
C PHE A 226 -9.72 -16.12 6.42
N ALA A 227 -10.28 -16.14 5.22
CA ALA A 227 -9.52 -16.27 3.98
C ALA A 227 -9.17 -14.88 3.45
N ASP A 228 -7.89 -14.63 3.10
CA ASP A 228 -7.46 -13.33 2.59
C ASP A 228 -8.35 -12.88 1.42
N ILE A 229 -8.55 -13.77 0.45
CA ILE A 229 -9.43 -13.57 -0.70
C ILE A 229 -10.15 -14.89 -0.99
N ALA A 230 -11.47 -14.84 -1.10
CA ALA A 230 -12.27 -16.02 -1.46
C ALA A 230 -13.17 -15.73 -2.66
N ILE A 231 -13.46 -16.79 -3.43
CA ILE A 231 -14.58 -16.88 -4.36
C ILE A 231 -15.53 -17.94 -3.81
N PRO A 232 -16.50 -17.55 -2.93
CA PRO A 232 -17.32 -18.50 -2.19
C PRO A 232 -18.12 -19.42 -3.12
N GLY A 233 -18.65 -18.90 -4.22
CA GLY A 233 -19.42 -19.68 -5.20
C GLY A 233 -18.63 -20.79 -5.89
N LEU A 234 -17.31 -20.76 -5.83
CA LEU A 234 -16.42 -21.79 -6.37
C LEU A 234 -15.68 -22.58 -5.29
N MET A 235 -15.81 -22.17 -4.02
CA MET A 235 -15.04 -22.70 -2.89
C MET A 235 -13.51 -22.59 -3.13
N ILE A 236 -13.08 -21.45 -3.67
CA ILE A 236 -11.67 -21.16 -3.96
C ILE A 236 -11.17 -20.06 -3.03
N ILE A 237 -9.98 -20.26 -2.49
CA ILE A 237 -9.25 -19.31 -1.64
C ILE A 237 -7.93 -18.96 -2.33
N PHE A 238 -7.59 -17.67 -2.33
CA PHE A 238 -6.28 -17.15 -2.69
C PHE A 238 -5.67 -16.47 -1.47
N GLU A 239 -4.47 -16.87 -1.07
CA GLU A 239 -3.74 -16.37 0.09
C GLU A 239 -2.38 -15.83 -0.30
N PHE A 240 -1.94 -14.77 0.36
CA PHE A 240 -0.59 -14.26 0.25
C PHE A 240 0.27 -14.76 1.42
N ASP A 241 1.27 -15.59 1.14
CA ASP A 241 2.25 -16.06 2.13
C ASP A 241 3.48 -15.16 2.17
N GLY A 242 3.46 -14.19 3.10
CA GLY A 242 4.66 -13.41 3.45
C GLY A 242 5.61 -14.21 4.36
N ILE A 243 6.91 -14.14 4.10
CA ILE A 243 7.98 -14.91 4.80
C ILE A 243 8.09 -14.61 6.32
N GLY A 244 7.22 -13.78 6.90
CA GLY A 244 7.38 -13.25 8.26
C GLY A 244 6.58 -13.92 9.39
N LYS A 245 5.76 -14.92 9.12
CA LYS A 245 4.79 -15.43 10.12
C LYS A 245 5.28 -16.57 11.02
N LEU A 246 6.54 -16.99 10.92
CA LEU A 246 7.05 -18.18 11.59
C LEU A 246 7.84 -17.84 12.87
N GLY A 247 7.14 -17.40 13.95
CA GLY A 247 7.61 -17.39 15.34
C GLY A 247 9.04 -16.92 15.66
N LYS A 248 9.24 -16.32 16.84
CA LYS A 248 10.55 -15.81 17.30
C LYS A 248 11.44 -16.90 17.93
N ASN A 249 10.90 -18.08 18.21
CA ASN A 249 11.62 -19.22 18.78
C ASN A 249 11.06 -20.54 18.25
N GLU A 250 11.77 -21.66 18.52
CA GLU A 250 11.44 -22.99 18.00
C GLU A 250 10.07 -23.51 18.47
N ALA A 251 9.66 -23.18 19.68
CA ALA A 251 8.35 -23.59 20.23
C ALA A 251 7.21 -22.83 19.56
N ASP A 252 7.35 -21.54 19.33
CA ASP A 252 6.37 -20.71 18.62
C ASP A 252 6.25 -21.14 17.15
N PHE A 253 7.40 -21.45 16.52
CA PHE A 253 7.45 -22.00 15.17
C PHE A 253 6.68 -23.33 15.07
N ALA A 254 6.93 -24.27 16.01
CA ALA A 254 6.26 -25.55 16.02
C ALA A 254 4.73 -25.43 16.26
N ARG A 255 4.31 -24.43 17.06
CA ARG A 255 2.89 -24.15 17.29
C ARG A 255 2.26 -23.57 16.02
N ALA A 256 2.85 -22.51 15.47
CA ALA A 256 2.36 -21.86 14.25
C ALA A 256 2.25 -22.85 13.08
N LYS A 257 3.23 -23.77 12.95
CA LYS A 257 3.19 -24.83 11.93
C LYS A 257 2.05 -25.80 12.14
N ARG A 258 1.77 -26.22 13.40
CA ARG A 258 0.62 -27.11 13.69
C ARG A 258 -0.71 -26.41 13.38
N ASP A 259 -0.85 -25.16 13.80
CA ASP A 259 -2.07 -24.38 13.57
C ASP A 259 -2.31 -24.16 12.06
N TRP A 260 -1.24 -23.92 11.32
CA TRP A 260 -1.28 -23.80 9.86
C TRP A 260 -1.72 -25.12 9.19
N ILE A 261 -1.13 -26.27 9.58
CA ILE A 261 -1.50 -27.60 9.07
C ILE A 261 -2.98 -27.92 9.40
N GLN A 262 -3.41 -27.61 10.62
CA GLN A 262 -4.80 -27.83 11.05
C GLN A 262 -5.76 -27.00 10.20
N ARG A 263 -5.46 -25.71 9.99
CA ARG A 263 -6.25 -24.81 9.13
C ARG A 263 -6.35 -25.36 7.71
N GLU A 264 -5.24 -25.80 7.14
CA GLU A 264 -5.19 -26.39 5.80
C GLU A 264 -6.08 -27.61 5.68
N ASN A 265 -5.97 -28.54 6.65
CA ASN A 265 -6.75 -29.76 6.67
C ASN A 265 -8.26 -29.48 6.85
N ASP A 266 -8.62 -28.58 7.74
CA ASP A 266 -10.01 -28.21 8.00
C ASP A 266 -10.65 -27.58 6.74
N LEU A 267 -9.97 -26.64 6.12
CA LEU A 267 -10.47 -25.96 4.92
C LEU A 267 -10.58 -26.92 3.73
N ARG A 268 -9.54 -27.73 3.46
CA ARG A 268 -9.58 -28.73 2.39
C ARG A 268 -10.62 -29.82 2.65
N GLY A 269 -10.73 -30.27 3.90
CA GLY A 269 -11.76 -31.24 4.31
C GLY A 269 -13.20 -30.72 4.14
N ALA A 270 -13.38 -29.40 4.22
CA ALA A 270 -14.65 -28.73 3.93
C ALA A 270 -14.86 -28.44 2.43
N GLY A 271 -13.96 -28.87 1.54
CA GLY A 271 -14.08 -28.75 0.08
C GLY A 271 -13.45 -27.50 -0.52
N TRP A 272 -12.74 -26.67 0.27
CA TRP A 272 -12.07 -25.48 -0.24
C TRP A 272 -10.77 -25.83 -0.99
N THR A 273 -10.58 -25.23 -2.15
CA THR A 273 -9.31 -25.24 -2.88
C THR A 273 -8.51 -23.99 -2.52
N ILE A 274 -7.28 -24.17 -2.07
CA ILE A 274 -6.44 -23.07 -1.58
C ILE A 274 -5.24 -22.90 -2.52
N TYR A 275 -5.08 -21.69 -3.06
CA TYR A 275 -3.93 -21.26 -3.84
C TYR A 275 -3.13 -20.23 -3.04
N ARG A 276 -1.82 -20.46 -2.91
CA ARG A 276 -0.91 -19.57 -2.19
C ARG A 276 0.07 -18.93 -3.12
N PHE A 277 0.28 -17.65 -2.91
CA PHE A 277 1.22 -16.83 -3.66
C PHE A 277 2.21 -16.19 -2.69
N SER A 278 3.42 -16.04 -3.14
CA SER A 278 4.54 -15.48 -2.39
C SER A 278 5.22 -14.37 -3.20
N TRP A 279 6.20 -13.70 -2.63
CA TRP A 279 6.86 -12.58 -3.31
C TRP A 279 7.44 -12.91 -4.70
N PRO A 280 8.05 -14.08 -4.96
CA PRO A 280 8.48 -14.45 -6.29
C PRO A 280 7.38 -14.38 -7.35
N ASP A 281 6.13 -14.72 -7.00
CA ASP A 281 4.99 -14.66 -7.92
C ASP A 281 4.64 -13.23 -8.33
N TYR A 282 5.06 -12.23 -7.54
CA TYR A 282 4.80 -10.81 -7.80
C TYR A 282 5.89 -10.13 -8.65
N GLU A 283 6.96 -10.84 -9.01
CA GLU A 283 8.00 -10.31 -9.89
C GLU A 283 7.44 -10.01 -11.29
N ASP A 284 6.52 -10.85 -11.77
CA ASP A 284 5.73 -10.57 -12.99
C ASP A 284 4.22 -10.71 -12.73
N LEU A 285 3.58 -9.60 -12.43
CA LEU A 285 2.14 -9.54 -12.21
C LEU A 285 1.32 -9.88 -13.47
N THR A 286 1.90 -9.79 -14.66
CA THR A 286 1.24 -10.24 -15.89
C THR A 286 1.19 -11.76 -15.93
N GLN A 287 2.27 -12.41 -15.55
CA GLN A 287 2.32 -13.86 -15.42
C GLN A 287 1.39 -14.34 -14.30
N LEU A 288 1.42 -13.69 -13.12
CA LEU A 288 0.50 -13.98 -12.01
C LEU A 288 -0.96 -13.88 -12.45
N ARG A 289 -1.31 -12.82 -13.20
CA ARG A 289 -2.67 -12.65 -13.73
C ARG A 289 -3.05 -13.77 -14.71
N SER A 290 -2.14 -14.18 -15.57
CA SER A 290 -2.37 -15.29 -16.50
C SER A 290 -2.62 -16.59 -15.74
N LEU A 291 -1.81 -16.88 -14.73
CA LEU A 291 -1.98 -18.06 -13.88
C LEU A 291 -3.35 -18.05 -13.16
N VAL A 292 -3.75 -16.94 -12.55
CA VAL A 292 -5.07 -16.83 -11.88
C VAL A 292 -6.20 -16.98 -12.92
N SER A 293 -6.04 -16.44 -14.13
CA SER A 293 -7.01 -16.61 -15.22
C SER A 293 -7.14 -18.08 -15.66
N GLU A 294 -6.03 -18.81 -15.73
CA GLU A 294 -6.02 -20.24 -16.03
C GLU A 294 -6.70 -21.06 -14.92
N LEU A 295 -6.45 -20.74 -13.66
CA LEU A 295 -7.10 -21.41 -12.52
C LEU A 295 -8.63 -21.22 -12.52
N LEU A 296 -9.12 -20.07 -12.99
CA LEU A 296 -10.54 -19.78 -13.09
C LEU A 296 -11.16 -20.23 -14.42
N GLY A 297 -10.34 -20.54 -15.43
CA GLY A 297 -10.79 -20.94 -16.77
C GLY A 297 -11.81 -22.08 -16.82
N PRO A 298 -11.70 -23.15 -15.98
CA PRO A 298 -12.69 -24.23 -15.94
C PRO A 298 -14.09 -23.78 -15.51
N PHE A 299 -14.22 -22.63 -14.84
CA PHE A 299 -15.48 -22.16 -14.23
C PHE A 299 -16.11 -20.98 -14.99
N GLN A 300 -15.37 -20.34 -15.89
CA GLN A 300 -15.84 -19.15 -16.63
C GLN A 300 -15.32 -19.12 -18.06
N SER A 301 -16.20 -18.81 -19.02
CA SER A 301 -15.82 -18.69 -20.43
C SER A 301 -15.49 -17.25 -20.85
N VAL A 302 -15.95 -16.25 -20.10
CA VAL A 302 -15.78 -14.83 -20.43
C VAL A 302 -15.45 -14.04 -19.18
N ILE A 303 -14.43 -13.18 -19.27
CA ILE A 303 -14.12 -12.20 -18.23
C ILE A 303 -14.97 -10.94 -18.48
N PRO A 304 -15.77 -10.48 -17.50
CA PRO A 304 -16.58 -9.28 -17.66
C PRO A 304 -15.76 -8.03 -17.99
N SER A 305 -16.30 -7.13 -18.78
CA SER A 305 -15.61 -5.87 -19.16
C SER A 305 -15.31 -4.98 -17.94
N SER A 306 -16.13 -5.06 -16.89
CA SER A 306 -15.88 -4.39 -15.61
C SER A 306 -14.60 -4.89 -14.94
N ALA A 307 -14.39 -6.20 -14.91
CA ALA A 307 -13.17 -6.84 -14.40
C ALA A 307 -11.95 -6.51 -15.27
N GLN A 308 -12.07 -6.68 -16.60
CA GLN A 308 -11.00 -6.32 -17.53
C GLN A 308 -10.57 -4.85 -17.39
N GLY A 309 -11.52 -3.95 -17.15
CA GLY A 309 -11.25 -2.52 -16.98
C GLY A 309 -10.52 -2.14 -15.69
N LEU A 310 -10.33 -3.08 -14.76
CA LEU A 310 -9.46 -2.88 -13.59
C LEU A 310 -7.99 -3.07 -13.94
N TRP A 311 -7.69 -3.84 -14.97
CA TRP A 311 -6.33 -4.18 -15.34
C TRP A 311 -5.69 -3.13 -16.26
N ALA A 312 -4.45 -2.81 -15.97
CA ALA A 312 -3.50 -2.29 -16.94
C ALA A 312 -2.15 -2.96 -16.67
N LYS A 313 -1.43 -3.33 -17.73
CA LYS A 313 -0.09 -3.90 -17.57
C LYS A 313 0.76 -2.93 -16.74
N PRO A 314 1.31 -3.35 -15.58
CA PRO A 314 2.17 -2.50 -14.79
C PRO A 314 3.38 -2.04 -15.63
N THR A 315 3.66 -0.76 -15.59
CA THR A 315 4.86 -0.23 -16.23
C THR A 315 6.08 -0.72 -15.46
N PRO A 316 7.11 -1.27 -16.12
CA PRO A 316 8.38 -1.52 -15.46
C PRO A 316 8.87 -0.24 -14.80
N ALA A 317 9.30 -0.31 -13.54
CA ALA A 317 9.83 0.87 -12.87
C ALA A 317 10.99 1.44 -13.70
N CYS A 318 10.86 2.69 -14.16
CA CYS A 318 11.85 3.34 -15.02
C CYS A 318 13.23 3.49 -14.35
N ASP A 319 13.30 3.29 -13.04
CA ASP A 319 14.47 3.52 -12.21
C ASP A 319 15.00 2.22 -11.53
N GLY A 320 14.86 1.09 -12.20
CA GLY A 320 15.43 -0.19 -11.75
C GLY A 320 14.62 -0.92 -10.65
N PRO A 321 15.01 -2.16 -10.36
CA PRO A 321 14.33 -3.06 -9.43
C PRO A 321 14.29 -2.55 -7.97
N GLU A 322 15.04 -1.54 -7.62
CA GLU A 322 15.19 -1.02 -6.26
C GLU A 322 13.98 -0.21 -5.75
N ARG A 323 13.05 0.22 -6.61
CA ARG A 323 11.84 0.98 -6.19
C ARG A 323 10.60 0.14 -5.97
N ARG A 324 10.59 -1.09 -6.48
CA ARG A 324 9.53 -2.05 -6.22
C ARG A 324 9.78 -2.77 -4.90
N PHE A 325 8.78 -3.43 -4.40
CA PHE A 325 8.90 -4.44 -3.35
C PHE A 325 9.83 -5.58 -3.80
N HIS A 326 11.13 -5.32 -4.00
CA HIS A 326 12.10 -6.38 -4.11
C HIS A 326 12.34 -6.96 -2.72
N MET A 327 11.52 -7.92 -2.41
CA MET A 327 11.88 -8.89 -1.41
C MET A 327 12.74 -9.97 -2.05
N ALA A 328 13.96 -9.63 -2.37
CA ALA A 328 14.97 -10.67 -2.40
C ALA A 328 15.03 -11.25 -0.98
N ALA A 329 14.49 -12.44 -0.83
CA ALA A 329 14.70 -13.28 0.32
C ALA A 329 16.22 -13.50 0.43
N ASN A 330 16.92 -12.67 1.20
CA ASN A 330 18.30 -13.01 1.56
C ASN A 330 18.71 -12.38 2.88
N ARG A 331 18.88 -13.28 3.82
CA ARG A 331 19.71 -13.25 5.02
C ARG A 331 19.30 -12.25 6.10
N TRP A 332 18.56 -12.77 7.02
CA TRP A 332 18.52 -12.30 8.39
C TRP A 332 19.91 -12.43 9.02
N GLY A 333 20.66 -11.34 9.03
CA GLY A 333 21.82 -11.20 9.88
C GLY A 333 21.36 -10.76 11.26
N THR A 334 21.83 -11.42 12.28
CA THR A 334 21.62 -11.10 13.69
C THR A 334 21.98 -9.65 13.98
N ALA A 335 21.00 -8.89 14.46
CA ALA A 335 21.17 -7.50 14.87
C ALA A 335 22.05 -7.43 16.14
N ARG A 336 23.06 -6.59 16.12
CA ARG A 336 23.71 -6.05 17.32
C ARG A 336 23.08 -4.72 17.69
N GLU A 337 22.81 -4.55 18.98
CA GLU A 337 22.31 -3.32 19.59
C GLU A 337 23.37 -2.22 19.48
N ASP A 338 23.15 -1.25 18.58
CA ASP A 338 23.83 0.05 18.62
C ASP A 338 22.96 1.09 17.90
N TYR A 339 22.63 2.14 18.60
CA TYR A 339 21.87 3.29 18.10
C TYR A 339 22.72 4.07 17.10
N ARG A 340 22.30 4.14 15.83
CA ARG A 340 22.97 4.96 14.80
C ARG A 340 22.02 5.88 14.07
N LEU A 341 22.57 7.02 13.74
CA LEU A 341 21.96 8.17 13.10
C LEU A 341 21.83 8.00 11.58
N PHE A 342 20.72 8.46 11.01
CA PHE A 342 20.50 8.49 9.57
C PHE A 342 20.91 9.84 8.98
N ILE A 343 21.51 9.83 7.80
CA ILE A 343 22.00 10.99 7.11
C ILE A 343 21.18 11.25 5.84
N ILE A 344 20.47 12.36 5.78
CA ILE A 344 19.84 12.88 4.56
C ILE A 344 20.65 14.08 4.09
N GLU A 345 21.45 13.95 3.04
CA GLU A 345 22.17 15.08 2.47
C GLU A 345 21.22 16.05 1.79
N GLY A 346 21.24 17.31 2.22
CA GLY A 346 20.76 18.42 1.44
C GLY A 346 19.56 19.23 1.92
N VAL A 347 19.01 19.01 3.14
CA VAL A 347 17.95 19.88 3.68
C VAL A 347 18.11 20.06 5.19
N GLY A 348 18.02 21.27 5.71
CA GLY A 348 18.23 21.55 7.12
C GLY A 348 17.04 22.14 7.85
N VAL A 349 16.77 21.64 9.08
CA VAL A 349 15.96 22.33 10.10
C VAL A 349 16.44 21.98 11.49
N VAL A 350 16.39 22.95 12.38
CA VAL A 350 16.68 22.84 13.80
C VAL A 350 15.43 23.20 14.57
N GLY A 351 14.96 22.28 15.39
CA GLY A 351 13.91 22.53 16.37
C GLY A 351 13.81 21.39 17.38
N GLY A 352 14.34 21.60 18.57
CA GLY A 352 14.00 20.94 19.83
C GLY A 352 14.14 19.42 19.97
N VAL A 353 15.22 19.02 20.67
CA VAL A 353 15.44 17.72 21.33
C VAL A 353 15.56 16.51 20.42
N GLY A 354 16.77 16.23 20.00
CA GLY A 354 17.21 15.02 19.33
C GLY A 354 17.91 15.32 17.99
N ARG A 355 19.21 15.13 17.90
CA ARG A 355 20.00 15.39 16.70
C ARG A 355 20.13 14.16 15.82
N VAL A 356 19.97 14.33 14.53
CA VAL A 356 20.36 13.38 13.48
C VAL A 356 21.25 14.08 12.46
N VAL A 357 22.40 13.58 12.11
CA VAL A 357 23.39 14.26 11.24
C VAL A 357 23.40 13.67 9.82
N ALA A 358 23.41 14.55 8.79
CA ALA A 358 23.59 14.17 7.40
C ALA A 358 24.97 14.61 6.88
N GLY A 359 25.79 13.67 6.47
CA GLY A 359 27.07 13.91 5.80
C GLY A 359 26.92 14.21 4.31
#